data_81e58a1d3ce7fecc85b812fba86cd0f2
#
_entry.id   81e58a1d3ce7fecc85b812fba86cd0f2
#
_cell.length_a   1.000
_cell.length_b   1.000
_cell.length_c   1.000
_cell.angle_alpha   90.00
_cell.angle_beta   90.00
_cell.angle_gamma   90.00
#
_symmetry.space_group_name_H-M   'P 1'
#
loop_
_entity.id
_entity.type
_entity.pdbx_description
1 polymer ?
#
loop_
_entity_poly.entity_id
_entity_poly.type
_entity_poly.pdbx_seq_one_letter_code
_entity_poly.pdbx_strand_id
1 'polypeptide(L)'
;MPGEFGLIAKYFARPTPSAVLGPGDDCALIQPSAGKQLAITTDMLVSGVHFFPDTDPGRLGWKALAVNLSDLAAMGATPRWVTLAGALPAVDEAWIAKFADGFFACASEYGVDVIGGDTTQ
;
A
#
# COMPACT_ATOMS: atom_id res chain seq x y z
N MET A 1 0.74 16.43 -16.74
CA MET A 1 0.42 15.42 -15.69
C MET A 1 1.56 14.42 -15.59
N PRO A 2 1.96 14.02 -14.38
CA PRO A 2 2.97 12.99 -14.25
C PRO A 2 2.45 11.64 -14.75
N GLY A 3 3.32 10.87 -15.37
CA GLY A 3 3.02 9.50 -15.72
C GLY A 3 3.06 8.59 -14.51
N GLU A 4 2.88 7.30 -14.73
CA GLU A 4 2.86 6.30 -13.67
C GLU A 4 4.12 6.34 -12.79
N PHE A 5 5.30 6.37 -13.41
CA PHE A 5 6.55 6.42 -12.65
C PHE A 5 6.73 7.73 -11.89
N GLY A 6 6.23 8.85 -12.44
CA GLY A 6 6.24 10.12 -11.74
C GLY A 6 5.34 10.13 -10.51
N LEU A 7 4.17 9.50 -10.59
CA LEU A 7 3.27 9.34 -9.45
C LEU A 7 3.88 8.43 -8.38
N ILE A 8 4.50 7.32 -8.78
CA ILE A 8 5.18 6.43 -7.85
C ILE A 8 6.29 7.17 -7.10
N ALA A 9 7.16 7.87 -7.83
CA ALA A 9 8.27 8.59 -7.22
C ALA A 9 7.79 9.70 -6.28
N LYS A 10 6.74 10.40 -6.66
CA LYS A 10 6.26 11.55 -5.90
C LYS A 10 5.47 11.17 -4.66
N TYR A 11 4.62 10.14 -4.73
CA TYR A 11 3.65 9.84 -3.66
C TYR A 11 3.86 8.50 -2.97
N PHE A 12 4.47 7.53 -3.61
CA PHE A 12 4.51 6.15 -3.11
C PHE A 12 5.92 5.61 -2.86
N ALA A 13 6.96 6.23 -3.39
CA ALA A 13 8.33 5.79 -3.15
C ALA A 13 8.84 6.40 -1.85
N ARG A 14 9.01 5.57 -0.82
CA ARG A 14 9.54 5.96 0.49
C ARG A 14 10.58 4.95 0.94
N PRO A 15 11.46 5.30 1.89
CA PRO A 15 12.46 4.35 2.40
C PRO A 15 11.81 3.07 2.94
N THR A 16 12.43 1.94 2.64
CA THR A 16 11.95 0.61 3.04
C THR A 16 13.09 -0.16 3.71
N PRO A 17 13.45 0.20 4.97
CA PRO A 17 14.66 -0.35 5.60
C PRO A 17 14.61 -1.86 5.83
N SER A 18 13.43 -2.46 5.90
CA SER A 18 13.28 -3.90 6.10
C SER A 18 13.31 -4.72 4.80
N ALA A 19 13.36 -4.07 3.64
CA ALA A 19 13.42 -4.76 2.35
C ALA A 19 14.86 -4.79 1.83
N VAL A 20 15.19 -5.85 1.11
CA VAL A 20 16.48 -5.95 0.39
C VAL A 20 16.47 -5.02 -0.81
N LEU A 21 15.34 -4.97 -1.52
CA LEU A 21 15.10 -4.05 -2.63
C LEU A 21 13.65 -3.58 -2.55
N GLY A 22 13.46 -2.27 -2.44
CA GLY A 22 12.16 -1.64 -2.31
C GLY A 22 11.59 -1.17 -3.65
N PRO A 23 10.72 -0.13 -3.61
CA PRO A 23 10.04 0.35 -4.81
C PRO A 23 10.99 0.98 -5.82
N GLY A 24 10.58 0.98 -7.08
CA GLY A 24 11.31 1.62 -8.18
C GLY A 24 11.94 0.65 -9.17
N ASP A 25 11.83 -0.65 -8.95
CA ASP A 25 12.35 -1.70 -9.83
C ASP A 25 11.23 -2.64 -10.28
N ASP A 26 11.56 -3.62 -11.11
CA ASP A 26 10.59 -4.58 -11.64
C ASP A 26 9.94 -5.42 -10.55
N CYS A 27 10.65 -5.67 -9.46
CA CYS A 27 10.11 -6.35 -8.29
C CYS A 27 10.78 -5.83 -7.01
N ALA A 28 10.23 -6.20 -5.88
CA ALA A 28 10.85 -5.99 -4.57
C ALA A 28 11.54 -7.27 -4.12
N LEU A 29 12.57 -7.14 -3.30
CA LEU A 29 13.25 -8.28 -2.69
C LEU A 29 13.18 -8.14 -1.17
N ILE A 30 12.74 -9.22 -0.51
CA ILE A 30 12.67 -9.29 0.95
C ILE A 30 13.37 -10.54 1.44
N GLN A 31 13.85 -10.49 2.67
CA GLN A 31 14.48 -11.63 3.33
C GLN A 31 13.71 -11.91 4.62
N PRO A 32 12.84 -12.93 4.65
CA PRO A 32 12.18 -13.31 5.89
C PRO A 32 13.18 -13.76 6.95
N SER A 33 12.84 -13.54 8.22
CA SER A 33 13.67 -14.00 9.32
C SER A 33 13.81 -15.53 9.30
N ALA A 34 14.99 -16.02 9.66
CA ALA A 34 15.26 -17.46 9.69
C ALA A 34 14.28 -18.17 10.63
N GLY A 35 13.79 -19.33 10.18
CA GLY A 35 12.84 -20.13 10.97
C GLY A 35 11.43 -19.60 11.02
N LYS A 36 11.09 -18.58 10.21
CA LYS A 36 9.76 -17.99 10.14
C LYS A 36 9.08 -18.33 8.81
N GLN A 37 7.76 -18.34 8.84
CA GLN A 37 6.94 -18.48 7.64
C GLN A 37 6.37 -17.12 7.25
N LEU A 38 6.14 -16.92 5.96
CA LEU A 38 5.42 -15.74 5.46
C LEU A 38 3.93 -16.02 5.42
N ALA A 39 3.16 -15.18 6.07
CA ALA A 39 1.71 -15.13 5.89
C ALA A 39 1.39 -14.00 4.91
N ILE A 40 0.62 -14.30 3.87
CA ILE A 40 0.30 -13.35 2.81
C ILE A 40 -1.21 -13.23 2.69
N THR A 41 -1.70 -12.01 2.63
CA THR A 41 -3.12 -11.73 2.41
C THR A 41 -3.27 -10.60 1.39
N THR A 42 -4.41 -10.58 0.73
CA THR A 42 -4.74 -9.56 -0.27
C THR A 42 -6.24 -9.27 -0.18
N ASP A 43 -6.60 -8.00 -0.19
CA ASP A 43 -7.98 -7.56 -0.28
C ASP A 43 -8.14 -6.59 -1.43
N MET A 44 -9.30 -6.60 -2.05
CA MET A 44 -9.67 -5.66 -3.10
C MET A 44 -10.75 -4.72 -2.57
N LEU A 45 -10.59 -3.43 -2.80
CA LEU A 45 -11.61 -2.42 -2.49
C LEU A 45 -12.13 -1.85 -3.80
N VAL A 46 -13.44 -1.97 -4.01
CA VAL A 46 -14.11 -1.53 -5.23
C VAL A 46 -15.12 -0.45 -4.87
N SER A 47 -15.07 0.68 -5.60
CA SER A 47 -16.01 1.78 -5.43
C SER A 47 -17.45 1.31 -5.63
N GLY A 48 -18.34 1.74 -4.73
CA GLY A 48 -19.74 1.33 -4.77
C GLY A 48 -20.04 -0.03 -4.15
N VAL A 49 -18.99 -0.82 -3.85
CA VAL A 49 -19.12 -2.14 -3.21
C VAL A 49 -18.54 -2.12 -1.80
N HIS A 50 -17.29 -1.69 -1.67
CA HIS A 50 -16.56 -1.69 -0.39
C HIS A 50 -16.47 -0.31 0.23
N PHE A 51 -16.71 0.75 -0.55
CA PHE A 51 -16.75 2.13 -0.08
C PHE A 51 -17.60 2.98 -1.01
N PHE A 52 -18.03 4.13 -0.52
CA PHE A 52 -18.82 5.06 -1.32
C PHE A 52 -17.91 5.86 -2.26
N PRO A 53 -18.39 6.24 -3.48
CA PRO A 53 -17.58 7.01 -4.42
C PRO A 53 -17.08 8.36 -3.89
N ASP A 54 -17.79 8.94 -2.92
CA ASP A 54 -17.45 10.22 -2.30
C ASP A 54 -16.70 10.06 -0.96
N THR A 55 -16.21 8.86 -0.67
CA THR A 55 -15.44 8.61 0.55
C THR A 55 -14.17 9.46 0.56
N ASP A 56 -13.82 10.00 1.73
CA ASP A 56 -12.60 10.77 1.91
C ASP A 56 -11.38 9.92 1.52
N PRO A 57 -10.52 10.40 0.61
CA PRO A 57 -9.38 9.59 0.13
C PRO A 57 -8.36 9.26 1.22
N GLY A 58 -8.17 10.12 2.22
CA GLY A 58 -7.28 9.80 3.33
C GLY A 58 -7.79 8.64 4.17
N ARG A 59 -9.08 8.63 4.47
CA ARG A 59 -9.71 7.52 5.19
C ARG A 59 -9.68 6.23 4.36
N LEU A 60 -9.89 6.34 3.06
CA LEU A 60 -9.82 5.20 2.16
C LEU A 60 -8.40 4.63 2.11
N GLY A 61 -7.38 5.48 2.05
CA GLY A 61 -5.99 5.05 2.09
C GLY A 61 -5.65 4.28 3.36
N TRP A 62 -6.08 4.78 4.51
CA TRP A 62 -5.93 4.08 5.78
C TRP A 62 -6.64 2.73 5.75
N LYS A 63 -7.90 2.70 5.33
CA LYS A 63 -8.70 1.48 5.29
C LYS A 63 -8.09 0.44 4.35
N ALA A 64 -7.56 0.85 3.21
CA ALA A 64 -6.97 -0.07 2.24
C ALA A 64 -5.88 -0.93 2.87
N LEU A 65 -5.08 -0.37 3.76
CA LEU A 65 -4.06 -1.12 4.48
C LEU A 65 -4.62 -1.80 5.72
N ALA A 66 -5.45 -1.10 6.50
CA ALA A 66 -5.95 -1.59 7.79
C ALA A 66 -6.71 -2.91 7.67
N VAL A 67 -7.50 -3.12 6.61
CA VAL A 67 -8.25 -4.38 6.42
C VAL A 67 -7.31 -5.56 6.25
N ASN A 68 -6.18 -5.38 5.58
CA ASN A 68 -5.17 -6.42 5.42
C ASN A 68 -4.41 -6.69 6.73
N LEU A 69 -4.09 -5.63 7.47
CA LEU A 69 -3.44 -5.79 8.78
C LEU A 69 -4.34 -6.54 9.76
N SER A 70 -5.64 -6.31 9.69
CA SER A 70 -6.63 -7.02 10.50
C SER A 70 -6.61 -8.53 10.22
N ASP A 71 -6.53 -8.91 8.94
CA ASP A 71 -6.46 -10.31 8.56
C ASP A 71 -5.15 -10.97 9.03
N LEU A 72 -4.02 -10.27 8.94
CA LEU A 72 -2.76 -10.75 9.47
C LEU A 72 -2.80 -10.91 10.99
N ALA A 73 -3.41 -9.95 11.69
CA ALA A 73 -3.55 -10.02 13.15
C ALA A 73 -4.38 -11.23 13.57
N ALA A 74 -5.41 -11.56 12.81
CA ALA A 74 -6.25 -12.74 13.07
C ALA A 74 -5.45 -14.06 12.97
N MET A 75 -4.38 -14.06 12.18
CA MET A 75 -3.46 -15.21 12.04
C MET A 75 -2.28 -15.16 12.98
N GLY A 76 -2.21 -14.16 13.85
CA GLY A 76 -1.06 -13.98 14.76
C GLY A 76 0.22 -13.56 14.04
N ALA A 77 0.11 -13.05 12.83
CA ALA A 77 1.27 -12.62 12.05
C ALA A 77 1.68 -11.19 12.39
N THR A 78 2.98 -10.91 12.30
CA THR A 78 3.52 -9.56 12.44
C THR A 78 3.61 -8.92 11.05
N PRO A 79 2.89 -7.82 10.80
CA PRO A 79 2.96 -7.16 9.50
C PRO A 79 4.32 -6.50 9.30
N ARG A 80 4.92 -6.66 8.12
CA ARG A 80 6.23 -6.08 7.82
C ARG A 80 6.27 -5.41 6.44
N TRP A 81 5.66 -6.02 5.44
CA TRP A 81 5.76 -5.55 4.07
C TRP A 81 4.38 -5.52 3.43
N VAL A 82 4.20 -4.60 2.49
CA VAL A 82 2.97 -4.48 1.72
C VAL A 82 3.29 -4.05 0.29
N THR A 83 2.48 -4.52 -0.64
CA THR A 83 2.43 -4.01 -1.99
C THR A 83 1.06 -3.39 -2.22
N LEU A 84 1.01 -2.34 -3.04
CA LEU A 84 -0.22 -1.66 -3.37
C LEU A 84 -0.46 -1.72 -4.88
N ALA A 85 -1.49 -2.44 -5.30
CA ALA A 85 -1.94 -2.45 -6.67
C ALA A 85 -3.21 -1.61 -6.77
N GLY A 86 -3.19 -0.58 -7.59
CA GLY A 86 -4.29 0.36 -7.69
C GLY A 86 -4.65 0.71 -9.11
N ALA A 87 -5.95 0.70 -9.41
CA ALA A 87 -6.50 1.28 -10.61
C ALA A 87 -7.08 2.65 -10.24
N LEU A 88 -6.53 3.71 -10.82
CA LEU A 88 -6.93 5.09 -10.52
C LEU A 88 -7.92 5.55 -11.58
N PRO A 89 -9.12 6.01 -11.19
CA PRO A 89 -10.17 6.34 -12.15
C PRO A 89 -9.83 7.54 -13.03
N ALA A 90 -9.13 8.51 -12.49
CA ALA A 90 -8.65 9.67 -13.21
C ALA A 90 -7.46 10.23 -12.47
N VAL A 91 -6.56 10.95 -13.17
CA VAL A 91 -5.40 11.52 -12.51
C VAL A 91 -5.80 12.81 -11.80
N ASP A 92 -6.15 12.68 -10.54
CA ASP A 92 -6.36 13.80 -9.62
C ASP A 92 -5.25 13.74 -8.56
N GLU A 93 -4.24 14.57 -8.72
CA GLU A 93 -3.09 14.57 -7.82
C GLU A 93 -3.48 14.88 -6.37
N ALA A 94 -4.46 15.76 -6.16
CA ALA A 94 -4.92 16.09 -4.80
C ALA A 94 -5.55 14.86 -4.13
N TRP A 95 -6.34 14.09 -4.86
CA TRP A 95 -6.94 12.85 -4.37
C TRP A 95 -5.86 11.82 -4.05
N ILE A 96 -4.91 11.64 -4.97
CA ILE A 96 -3.80 10.67 -4.81
C ILE A 96 -2.94 11.06 -3.60
N ALA A 97 -2.64 12.34 -3.43
CA ALA A 97 -1.86 12.80 -2.28
C ALA A 97 -2.54 12.47 -0.95
N LYS A 98 -3.85 12.71 -0.86
CA LYS A 98 -4.61 12.40 0.36
C LYS A 98 -4.73 10.91 0.61
N PHE A 99 -4.93 10.12 -0.43
CA PHE A 99 -4.95 8.66 -0.33
C PHE A 99 -3.60 8.14 0.19
N ALA A 100 -2.51 8.61 -0.42
CA ALA A 100 -1.16 8.21 -0.01
C ALA A 100 -0.87 8.61 1.43
N ASP A 101 -1.27 9.80 1.85
CA ASP A 101 -1.08 10.26 3.24
C ASP A 101 -1.77 9.31 4.23
N GLY A 102 -3.02 8.94 3.97
CA GLY A 102 -3.75 8.02 4.83
C GLY A 102 -3.15 6.61 4.83
N PHE A 103 -2.77 6.12 3.67
CA PHE A 103 -2.13 4.82 3.52
C PHE A 103 -0.81 4.75 4.29
N PHE A 104 0.07 5.74 4.12
CA PHE A 104 1.35 5.78 4.79
C PHE A 104 1.25 6.10 6.28
N ALA A 105 0.22 6.84 6.71
CA ALA A 105 -0.03 7.04 8.14
C ALA A 105 -0.31 5.70 8.82
N CYS A 106 -1.11 4.83 8.18
CA CYS A 106 -1.37 3.49 8.67
C CYS A 106 -0.11 2.63 8.65
N ALA A 107 0.63 2.65 7.55
CA ALA A 107 1.88 1.89 7.43
C ALA A 107 2.90 2.31 8.51
N SER A 108 3.04 3.59 8.76
CA SER A 108 3.95 4.12 9.76
C SER A 108 3.54 3.69 11.17
N GLU A 109 2.25 3.74 11.48
CA GLU A 109 1.77 3.36 12.82
C GLU A 109 2.04 1.89 13.12
N TYR A 110 1.94 1.02 12.12
CA TYR A 110 2.12 -0.42 12.31
C TYR A 110 3.49 -0.94 11.88
N GLY A 111 4.41 -0.06 11.51
CA GLY A 111 5.78 -0.44 11.17
C GLY A 111 5.90 -1.25 9.89
N VAL A 112 5.09 -0.95 8.88
CA VAL A 112 5.03 -1.68 7.62
C VAL A 112 5.71 -0.88 6.51
N ASP A 113 6.56 -1.55 5.73
CA ASP A 113 7.20 -0.95 4.55
C ASP A 113 6.39 -1.25 3.28
N VAL A 114 6.13 -0.22 2.49
CA VAL A 114 5.50 -0.36 1.17
C VAL A 114 6.60 -0.61 0.15
N ILE A 115 6.72 -1.86 -0.30
CA ILE A 115 7.89 -2.33 -1.06
C ILE A 115 7.66 -2.39 -2.57
N GLY A 116 6.45 -2.15 -3.03
CA GLY A 116 6.15 -2.17 -4.45
C GLY A 116 4.66 -2.13 -4.72
N GLY A 117 4.30 -2.43 -5.95
CA GLY A 117 2.94 -2.46 -6.41
C GLY A 117 2.84 -2.03 -7.86
N ASP A 118 1.64 -1.70 -8.28
CA ASP A 118 1.36 -1.25 -9.64
C ASP A 118 0.20 -0.28 -9.62
N THR A 119 0.24 0.73 -10.49
CA THR A 119 -0.85 1.67 -10.65
C THR A 119 -1.28 1.72 -12.11
N THR A 120 -2.58 1.65 -12.35
CA THR A 120 -3.17 1.78 -13.69
C THR A 120 -4.34 2.75 -13.65
N GLN A 121 -4.81 3.10 -14.82
CA GLN A 121 -6.03 3.89 -14.95
C GLN A 121 -7.23 3.02 -15.30
#